data_fb4b88ba09606b7b0760f7b0e0677949
#
_entry.id   fb4b88ba09606b7b0760f7b0e0677949
#
_cell.length_a   1.000
_cell.length_b   1.000
_cell.length_c   1.000
_cell.angle_alpha   90.00
_cell.angle_beta   90.00
_cell.angle_gamma   90.00
#
_symmetry.space_group_name_H-M   'P 1'
#
loop_
_entity.id
_entity.type
_entity.pdbx_description
1 polymer ?
#
loop_
_entity_poly.entity_id
_entity_poly.type
_entity_poly.pdbx_seq_one_letter_code
_entity_poly.pdbx_strand_id
1 'polypeptide(L)'
;MSRYLFLFPFFLLQTNIFAIQSDTLSLEEVVLKSTLINQTNPALSVSEISYTENEIKAVNFQDAIDFSAGLWITNSENQAQDNRMSIRGFGSKSAFGIRGVKIILDGIPLTTPDGQSQVDNIPFELIENIEVLKSLSSTRYGNASGGVVTINTFSVLTDKISVGTSTGSYGHKITQGTYSSSKGNSSTIINVSQQESDGYRDHSRYLNKSLFFKHARKTQNMNLKFNMLYFDSPYAFDPGGLTLESVDENRSQARNRNVLYNSQESVKQLQTGLVLDWNTKIGQVNSNIYYSNRDFVGLLPFTNGGYVE
;
A
#
# COMPACT_ATOMS: atom_id res chain seq x y z
N MET A 1 -63.25 13.76 35.64
CA MET A 1 -62.13 12.87 35.38
C MET A 1 -61.99 12.73 33.86
N SER A 2 -61.11 13.50 33.23
CA SER A 2 -60.95 13.56 31.78
C SER A 2 -59.68 12.80 31.42
N ARG A 3 -59.77 11.76 30.62
CA ARG A 3 -58.69 10.95 30.07
C ARG A 3 -58.26 11.60 28.73
N TYR A 4 -57.07 12.17 28.65
CA TYR A 4 -56.45 12.58 27.41
C TYR A 4 -55.72 11.37 26.79
N LEU A 5 -56.19 10.95 25.61
CA LEU A 5 -55.56 9.94 24.76
C LEU A 5 -54.53 10.65 23.85
N PHE A 6 -53.24 10.41 24.07
CA PHE A 6 -52.19 10.91 23.19
C PHE A 6 -52.05 9.98 21.98
N LEU A 7 -52.46 10.45 20.82
CA LEU A 7 -52.20 9.83 19.52
C LEU A 7 -50.85 10.26 19.02
N PHE A 8 -49.89 9.33 18.97
CA PHE A 8 -48.59 9.53 18.34
C PHE A 8 -48.72 9.29 16.82
N PRO A 9 -48.39 10.24 15.94
CA PRO A 9 -48.40 9.98 14.50
C PRO A 9 -47.16 9.16 14.12
N PHE A 10 -47.41 7.93 13.62
CA PHE A 10 -46.40 7.07 13.03
C PHE A 10 -46.02 7.62 11.64
N PHE A 11 -44.87 8.28 11.55
CA PHE A 11 -44.33 8.79 10.28
C PHE A 11 -43.65 7.63 9.52
N LEU A 12 -44.34 7.07 8.53
CA LEU A 12 -43.81 6.11 7.58
C LEU A 12 -42.81 6.80 6.66
N LEU A 13 -41.50 6.65 6.93
CA LEU A 13 -40.45 6.98 5.97
C LEU A 13 -40.49 5.95 4.82
N GLN A 14 -40.99 6.37 3.68
CA GLN A 14 -40.84 5.61 2.43
C GLN A 14 -39.40 5.82 1.92
N THR A 15 -38.55 4.83 2.11
CA THR A 15 -37.24 4.79 1.45
C THR A 15 -37.43 4.30 0.02
N ASN A 16 -37.24 5.18 -0.94
CA ASN A 16 -37.11 4.79 -2.35
C ASN A 16 -35.77 4.09 -2.54
N ILE A 17 -35.80 2.77 -2.70
CA ILE A 17 -34.66 1.97 -3.12
C ILE A 17 -34.53 2.15 -4.63
N PHE A 18 -33.58 2.99 -5.07
CA PHE A 18 -33.15 3.03 -6.46
C PHE A 18 -32.28 1.80 -6.72
N ALA A 19 -32.77 0.86 -7.50
CA ALA A 19 -31.93 -0.18 -8.08
C ALA A 19 -30.99 0.50 -9.09
N ILE A 20 -29.69 0.52 -8.80
CA ILE A 20 -28.66 0.95 -9.76
C ILE A 20 -28.55 -0.18 -10.77
N GLN A 21 -29.06 0.08 -11.97
CA GLN A 21 -28.85 -0.76 -13.13
C GLN A 21 -27.38 -0.68 -13.51
N SER A 22 -26.64 -1.79 -13.39
CA SER A 22 -25.24 -1.85 -13.80
C SER A 22 -25.17 -1.71 -15.32
N ASP A 23 -24.73 -0.56 -15.78
CA ASP A 23 -24.34 -0.39 -17.17
C ASP A 23 -23.18 -1.34 -17.48
N THR A 24 -23.30 -2.01 -18.62
CA THR A 24 -22.21 -2.81 -19.19
C THR A 24 -20.99 -1.93 -19.35
N LEU A 25 -19.94 -2.21 -18.58
CA LEU A 25 -18.65 -1.55 -18.71
C LEU A 25 -18.10 -1.84 -20.12
N SER A 26 -18.08 -0.83 -20.98
CA SER A 26 -17.25 -0.86 -22.17
C SER A 26 -15.81 -0.88 -21.69
N LEU A 27 -15.08 -1.94 -22.03
CA LEU A 27 -13.63 -1.98 -21.81
C LEU A 27 -13.01 -0.90 -22.69
N GLU A 28 -12.59 0.21 -22.09
CA GLU A 28 -11.77 1.19 -22.78
C GLU A 28 -10.41 0.59 -23.08
N GLU A 29 -9.87 0.96 -24.24
CA GLU A 29 -8.54 0.54 -24.69
C GLU A 29 -7.51 0.89 -23.62
N VAL A 30 -6.81 -0.12 -23.08
CA VAL A 30 -5.75 0.07 -22.09
C VAL A 30 -4.56 0.75 -22.78
N VAL A 31 -4.47 2.06 -22.69
CA VAL A 31 -3.33 2.83 -23.17
C VAL A 31 -2.20 2.75 -22.14
N LEU A 32 -1.22 1.88 -22.39
CA LEU A 32 -0.02 1.76 -21.57
C LEU A 32 0.81 3.06 -21.64
N LYS A 33 0.67 3.91 -20.65
CA LYS A 33 1.53 5.09 -20.46
C LYS A 33 2.56 4.80 -19.37
N SER A 34 3.74 4.28 -19.76
CA SER A 34 4.85 4.16 -18.84
C SER A 34 5.52 5.53 -18.65
N THR A 35 5.57 6.02 -17.42
CA THR A 35 6.16 7.32 -17.07
C THR A 35 7.67 7.39 -17.25
N LEU A 36 8.38 6.26 -17.29
CA LEU A 36 9.84 6.18 -17.48
C LEU A 36 10.24 5.61 -18.85
N ILE A 37 9.32 5.00 -19.58
CA ILE A 37 9.58 4.38 -20.88
C ILE A 37 8.65 5.04 -21.88
N ASN A 38 9.02 6.23 -22.34
CA ASN A 38 8.31 6.97 -23.40
C ASN A 38 8.40 6.28 -24.79
N GLN A 39 8.79 5.02 -24.83
CA GLN A 39 8.83 4.23 -26.05
C GLN A 39 8.10 2.91 -25.79
N THR A 40 7.07 2.67 -26.57
CA THR A 40 6.48 1.35 -26.79
C THR A 40 7.56 0.41 -27.33
N ASN A 41 8.44 -0.07 -26.43
CA ASN A 41 9.36 -1.14 -26.80
C ASN A 41 8.62 -2.47 -26.62
N PRO A 42 8.17 -3.13 -27.70
CA PRO A 42 7.40 -4.36 -27.62
C PRO A 42 8.16 -5.51 -26.94
N ALA A 43 9.46 -5.35 -26.74
CA ALA A 43 10.29 -6.32 -26.01
C ALA A 43 10.15 -6.24 -24.48
N LEU A 44 9.52 -5.20 -23.94
CA LEU A 44 9.33 -5.05 -22.49
C LEU A 44 7.96 -5.60 -22.09
N SER A 45 7.96 -6.57 -21.18
CA SER A 45 6.73 -7.07 -20.58
C SER A 45 6.35 -6.17 -19.39
N VAL A 46 5.43 -5.24 -19.62
CA VAL A 46 4.87 -4.34 -18.61
C VAL A 46 3.42 -4.72 -18.36
N SER A 47 3.00 -4.71 -17.11
CA SER A 47 1.59 -4.71 -16.71
C SER A 47 1.31 -3.43 -15.97
N GLU A 48 0.19 -2.80 -16.28
CA GLU A 48 -0.30 -1.62 -15.58
C GLU A 48 -1.65 -1.96 -14.94
N ILE A 49 -1.82 -1.54 -13.70
CA ILE A 49 -3.07 -1.61 -12.95
C ILE A 49 -3.39 -0.17 -12.57
N SER A 50 -4.51 0.33 -13.05
CA SER A 50 -4.95 1.71 -12.80
C SER A 50 -6.21 1.70 -11.94
N TYR A 51 -6.31 2.68 -11.06
CA TYR A 51 -7.42 2.85 -10.14
C TYR A 51 -8.04 4.22 -10.32
N THR A 52 -9.36 4.30 -10.13
CA THR A 52 -10.03 5.58 -9.96
C THR A 52 -10.12 5.92 -8.47
N GLU A 53 -10.23 7.20 -8.18
CA GLU A 53 -10.37 7.69 -6.80
C GLU A 53 -11.58 7.00 -6.11
N ASN A 54 -11.36 6.39 -4.95
CA ASN A 54 -12.30 5.59 -4.15
C ASN A 54 -12.58 4.15 -4.63
N GLU A 55 -11.93 3.64 -5.66
CA GLU A 55 -12.08 2.24 -6.07
C GLU A 55 -11.23 1.27 -5.25
N ILE A 56 -10.09 1.74 -4.71
CA ILE A 56 -9.20 0.86 -3.94
C ILE A 56 -9.84 0.54 -2.60
N LYS A 57 -10.26 -0.69 -2.45
CA LYS A 57 -10.67 -1.31 -1.19
C LYS A 57 -9.61 -2.27 -0.65
N ALA A 58 -8.36 -2.08 -1.06
CA ALA A 58 -7.26 -2.91 -0.66
C ALA A 58 -7.03 -2.78 0.86
N VAL A 59 -6.91 -3.90 1.52
CA VAL A 59 -6.54 -4.01 2.93
C VAL A 59 -5.04 -4.21 3.07
N ASN A 60 -4.43 -4.81 2.04
CA ASN A 60 -3.00 -5.09 1.95
C ASN A 60 -2.51 -4.90 0.51
N PHE A 61 -1.19 -4.98 0.30
CA PHE A 61 -0.60 -4.77 -1.02
C PHE A 61 -0.96 -5.88 -2.03
N GLN A 62 -1.24 -7.09 -1.58
CA GLN A 62 -1.68 -8.17 -2.45
C GLN A 62 -3.00 -7.82 -3.13
N ASP A 63 -3.97 -7.29 -2.38
CA ASP A 63 -5.26 -6.89 -2.93
C ASP A 63 -5.12 -5.85 -4.03
N ALA A 64 -4.12 -4.96 -3.88
CA ALA A 64 -3.84 -3.91 -4.87
C ALA A 64 -3.20 -4.43 -6.17
N ILE A 65 -2.65 -5.64 -6.23
CA ILE A 65 -1.92 -6.14 -7.41
C ILE A 65 -2.34 -7.53 -7.88
N ASP A 66 -3.40 -8.08 -7.31
CA ASP A 66 -3.81 -9.49 -7.49
C ASP A 66 -4.08 -9.91 -8.94
N PHE A 67 -4.28 -8.95 -9.84
CA PHE A 67 -4.57 -9.20 -11.25
C PHE A 67 -3.33 -9.20 -12.17
N SER A 68 -2.11 -9.07 -11.63
CA SER A 68 -0.91 -9.03 -12.45
C SER A 68 -0.33 -10.43 -12.71
N ALA A 69 -0.58 -11.00 -13.89
CA ALA A 69 -0.06 -12.31 -14.25
C ALA A 69 1.47 -12.41 -14.07
N GLY A 70 1.94 -13.50 -13.42
CA GLY A 70 3.36 -13.75 -13.15
C GLY A 70 3.95 -12.96 -11.98
N LEU A 71 3.14 -12.24 -11.23
CA LEU A 71 3.46 -11.63 -9.96
C LEU A 71 2.78 -12.45 -8.85
N TRP A 72 3.50 -12.68 -7.76
CA TRP A 72 3.02 -13.44 -6.61
C TRP A 72 3.49 -12.77 -5.32
N ILE A 73 2.57 -12.59 -4.37
CA ILE A 73 2.86 -12.10 -3.03
C ILE A 73 2.40 -13.12 -2.00
N THR A 74 3.13 -13.22 -0.91
CA THR A 74 2.81 -14.08 0.25
C THR A 74 3.00 -13.29 1.54
N ASN A 75 2.42 -13.80 2.62
CA ASN A 75 2.42 -13.22 3.99
C ASN A 75 1.61 -11.94 4.15
N SER A 76 0.77 -11.57 3.20
CA SER A 76 -0.05 -10.36 3.29
C SER A 76 -1.07 -10.35 4.43
N GLU A 77 -1.43 -11.53 4.94
CA GLU A 77 -2.37 -11.69 6.05
C GLU A 77 -1.71 -11.61 7.44
N ASN A 78 -0.38 -11.67 7.50
CA ASN A 78 0.37 -11.57 8.75
C ASN A 78 1.16 -10.27 8.80
N GLN A 79 0.64 -9.27 9.47
CA GLN A 79 1.25 -7.95 9.56
C GLN A 79 2.55 -7.91 10.38
N ALA A 80 2.86 -8.99 11.11
CA ALA A 80 4.13 -9.17 11.84
C ALA A 80 5.17 -9.93 11.02
N GLN A 81 4.94 -10.10 9.73
CA GLN A 81 5.88 -10.79 8.84
C GLN A 81 6.00 -10.01 7.55
N ASP A 82 7.24 -9.82 7.12
CA ASP A 82 7.52 -9.18 5.83
C ASP A 82 6.75 -9.84 4.69
N ASN A 83 6.14 -9.02 3.84
CA ASN A 83 5.65 -9.49 2.55
C ASN A 83 6.80 -10.02 1.70
N ARG A 84 6.54 -11.10 0.98
CA ARG A 84 7.46 -11.65 -0.03
C ARG A 84 6.82 -11.48 -1.40
N MET A 85 7.59 -10.97 -2.34
CA MET A 85 7.14 -10.78 -3.72
C MET A 85 8.01 -11.56 -4.68
N SER A 86 7.38 -12.16 -5.65
CA SER A 86 8.06 -12.89 -6.72
C SER A 86 7.52 -12.46 -8.07
N ILE A 87 8.41 -12.14 -9.02
CA ILE A 87 8.08 -11.90 -10.42
C ILE A 87 8.68 -13.03 -11.25
N ARG A 88 7.83 -13.84 -11.90
CA ARG A 88 8.27 -15.00 -12.71
C ARG A 88 9.26 -15.92 -11.97
N GLY A 89 9.08 -16.09 -10.65
CA GLY A 89 9.93 -16.91 -9.80
C GLY A 89 11.14 -16.19 -9.19
N PHE A 90 11.54 -15.02 -9.69
CA PHE A 90 12.57 -14.20 -9.06
C PHE A 90 12.04 -13.60 -7.75
N GLY A 91 12.81 -13.69 -6.66
CA GLY A 91 12.42 -13.23 -5.33
C GLY A 91 11.70 -14.30 -4.48
N SER A 92 11.26 -15.43 -5.04
CA SER A 92 10.51 -16.48 -4.33
C SER A 92 11.27 -17.14 -3.17
N LYS A 93 12.61 -17.13 -3.22
CA LYS A 93 13.48 -17.70 -2.17
C LYS A 93 13.94 -16.69 -1.11
N SER A 94 13.40 -15.47 -1.12
CA SER A 94 13.71 -14.49 -0.08
C SER A 94 13.29 -15.06 1.29
N ALA A 95 14.20 -15.03 2.26
CA ALA A 95 13.87 -15.44 3.61
C ALA A 95 13.03 -14.38 4.33
N PHE A 96 13.37 -13.11 4.12
CA PHE A 96 12.71 -11.94 4.71
C PHE A 96 12.59 -10.83 3.67
N GLY A 97 11.47 -10.12 3.67
CA GLY A 97 11.18 -9.00 2.80
C GLY A 97 11.19 -9.33 1.29
N ILE A 98 11.09 -8.31 0.49
CA ILE A 98 11.11 -8.41 -0.97
C ILE A 98 12.54 -8.19 -1.44
N ARG A 99 13.11 -9.18 -2.15
CA ARG A 99 14.47 -9.11 -2.70
C ARG A 99 14.48 -9.43 -4.20
N GLY A 100 15.36 -8.76 -4.94
CA GLY A 100 15.48 -8.93 -6.39
C GLY A 100 14.37 -8.25 -7.20
N VAL A 101 13.41 -7.63 -6.55
CA VAL A 101 12.38 -6.76 -7.15
C VAL A 101 12.54 -5.37 -6.57
N LYS A 102 12.68 -4.36 -7.43
CA LYS A 102 12.79 -2.98 -6.99
C LYS A 102 11.40 -2.34 -6.87
N ILE A 103 11.15 -1.69 -5.74
CA ILE A 103 9.91 -0.96 -5.50
C ILE A 103 10.21 0.54 -5.54
N ILE A 104 9.39 1.30 -6.27
CA ILE A 104 9.54 2.75 -6.42
C ILE A 104 8.17 3.38 -6.14
N LEU A 105 8.10 4.33 -5.21
CA LEU A 105 6.90 5.11 -4.90
C LEU A 105 7.10 6.57 -5.33
N ASP A 106 6.28 7.06 -6.26
CA ASP A 106 6.34 8.44 -6.80
C ASP A 106 7.75 8.88 -7.25
N GLY A 107 8.57 7.93 -7.73
CA GLY A 107 9.95 8.17 -8.18
C GLY A 107 11.02 8.01 -7.11
N ILE A 108 10.66 7.68 -5.86
CA ILE A 108 11.60 7.43 -4.77
C ILE A 108 11.69 5.93 -4.50
N PRO A 109 12.89 5.33 -4.50
CA PRO A 109 13.07 3.92 -4.17
C PRO A 109 12.64 3.62 -2.72
N LEU A 110 11.79 2.59 -2.53
CA LEU A 110 11.54 1.96 -1.23
C LEU A 110 12.58 0.85 -0.95
N THR A 111 13.28 0.40 -1.99
CA THR A 111 14.34 -0.59 -1.87
C THR A 111 15.59 0.03 -1.24
N THR A 112 16.03 -0.54 -0.16
CA THR A 112 17.24 -0.15 0.57
C THR A 112 18.52 -0.55 -0.19
N PRO A 113 19.69 -0.01 0.16
CA PRO A 113 20.95 -0.31 -0.53
C PRO A 113 21.35 -1.80 -0.50
N ASP A 114 20.95 -2.56 0.52
CA ASP A 114 21.16 -4.01 0.63
C ASP A 114 20.20 -4.83 -0.28
N GLY A 115 19.28 -4.16 -0.99
CA GLY A 115 18.36 -4.75 -1.95
C GLY A 115 17.05 -5.29 -1.36
N GLN A 116 16.76 -4.99 -0.10
CA GLN A 116 15.47 -5.33 0.52
C GLN A 116 14.46 -4.23 0.28
N SER A 117 13.21 -4.60 0.04
CA SER A 117 12.07 -3.69 -0.06
C SER A 117 10.97 -4.11 0.88
N GLN A 118 10.18 -3.14 1.34
CA GLN A 118 8.97 -3.32 2.13
C GLN A 118 7.81 -2.61 1.42
N VAL A 119 6.59 -3.08 1.68
CA VAL A 119 5.36 -2.52 1.08
C VAL A 119 4.27 -2.23 2.13
N ASP A 120 4.56 -2.48 3.38
CA ASP A 120 3.70 -2.29 4.56
C ASP A 120 3.33 -0.82 4.82
N ASN A 121 4.18 0.10 4.38
CA ASN A 121 4.07 1.54 4.58
C ASN A 121 3.41 2.30 3.42
N ILE A 122 2.94 1.61 2.39
CA ILE A 122 2.35 2.24 1.20
C ILE A 122 0.93 2.73 1.52
N PRO A 123 0.59 3.99 1.22
CA PRO A 123 -0.78 4.50 1.37
C PRO A 123 -1.65 4.01 0.22
N PHE A 124 -2.27 2.83 0.37
CA PHE A 124 -3.05 2.16 -0.69
C PHE A 124 -4.16 3.06 -1.25
N GLU A 125 -4.82 3.82 -0.39
CA GLU A 125 -5.90 4.73 -0.74
C GLU A 125 -5.50 5.87 -1.67
N LEU A 126 -4.20 6.12 -1.82
CA LEU A 126 -3.66 7.16 -2.69
C LEU A 126 -3.10 6.62 -4.00
N ILE A 127 -3.10 5.32 -4.23
CA ILE A 127 -2.55 4.73 -5.44
C ILE A 127 -3.42 5.09 -6.66
N GLU A 128 -2.82 5.71 -7.66
CA GLU A 128 -3.42 5.97 -8.98
C GLU A 128 -3.15 4.82 -9.94
N ASN A 129 -1.89 4.37 -9.98
CA ASN A 129 -1.52 3.21 -10.79
C ASN A 129 -0.31 2.47 -10.22
N ILE A 130 -0.21 1.20 -10.61
CA ILE A 130 0.94 0.33 -10.34
C ILE A 130 1.42 -0.21 -11.68
N GLU A 131 2.66 0.07 -12.03
CA GLU A 131 3.34 -0.47 -13.20
C GLU A 131 4.30 -1.58 -12.78
N VAL A 132 4.17 -2.75 -13.38
CA VAL A 132 5.04 -3.91 -13.11
C VAL A 132 5.86 -4.21 -14.36
N LEU A 133 7.15 -3.85 -14.34
CA LEU A 133 8.10 -4.19 -15.38
C LEU A 133 8.69 -5.57 -15.10
N LYS A 134 8.28 -6.56 -15.89
CA LYS A 134 8.63 -7.99 -15.72
C LYS A 134 9.81 -8.37 -16.60
N SER A 135 10.92 -7.68 -16.49
CA SER A 135 12.13 -7.93 -17.30
C SER A 135 13.39 -7.77 -16.48
N LEU A 136 14.52 -8.23 -17.01
CA LEU A 136 15.83 -7.97 -16.46
C LEU A 136 16.14 -6.49 -16.58
N SER A 137 15.94 -5.75 -15.49
CA SER A 137 16.05 -4.28 -15.46
C SER A 137 17.26 -3.80 -14.68
N SER A 138 18.17 -4.71 -14.33
CA SER A 138 19.34 -4.43 -13.50
C SER A 138 20.27 -3.37 -14.10
N THR A 139 20.37 -3.29 -15.43
CA THR A 139 21.21 -2.27 -16.11
C THR A 139 20.70 -0.84 -15.90
N ARG A 140 19.38 -0.67 -15.69
CA ARG A 140 18.78 0.66 -15.49
C ARG A 140 18.44 0.96 -14.04
N TYR A 141 18.08 -0.05 -13.27
CA TYR A 141 17.56 0.10 -11.92
C TYR A 141 18.45 -0.53 -10.84
N GLY A 142 19.62 -1.07 -11.21
CA GLY A 142 20.51 -1.75 -10.27
C GLY A 142 19.96 -3.10 -9.85
N ASN A 143 19.84 -3.37 -8.55
CA ASN A 143 19.44 -4.66 -7.99
C ASN A 143 17.95 -4.97 -8.24
N ALA A 144 17.60 -5.26 -9.50
CA ALA A 144 16.24 -5.50 -10.00
C ALA A 144 16.20 -6.71 -10.95
N SER A 145 16.77 -7.85 -10.53
CA SER A 145 16.87 -9.07 -11.35
C SER A 145 15.51 -9.66 -11.74
N GLY A 146 14.50 -9.52 -10.89
CA GLY A 146 13.14 -10.00 -11.15
C GLY A 146 12.28 -8.97 -11.88
N GLY A 147 12.57 -7.69 -11.71
CA GLY A 147 11.77 -6.60 -12.27
C GLY A 147 11.65 -5.39 -11.37
N VAL A 148 10.79 -4.48 -11.77
CA VAL A 148 10.52 -3.23 -11.06
C VAL A 148 9.01 -3.05 -10.90
N VAL A 149 8.59 -2.65 -9.71
CA VAL A 149 7.22 -2.22 -9.41
C VAL A 149 7.26 -0.72 -9.13
N THR A 150 6.62 0.05 -9.99
CA THR A 150 6.47 1.50 -9.81
C THR A 150 5.05 1.79 -9.36
N ILE A 151 4.92 2.51 -8.28
CA ILE A 151 3.64 2.90 -7.68
C ILE A 151 3.55 4.40 -7.76
N ASN A 152 2.49 4.89 -8.38
CA ASN A 152 2.23 6.32 -8.48
C ASN A 152 0.97 6.64 -7.69
N THR A 153 1.04 7.67 -6.85
CA THR A 153 -0.11 8.20 -6.14
C THR A 153 -0.85 9.23 -6.98
N PHE A 154 -2.14 9.43 -6.70
CA PHE A 154 -3.01 10.34 -7.46
C PHE A 154 -2.38 11.70 -7.72
N SER A 155 -2.61 12.18 -8.93
CA SER A 155 -2.35 13.56 -9.33
C SER A 155 -3.54 14.43 -8.93
N VAL A 156 -3.30 15.52 -8.17
CA VAL A 156 -4.36 16.41 -7.71
C VAL A 156 -4.86 17.26 -8.85
N LEU A 157 -6.15 17.17 -9.14
CA LEU A 157 -6.84 17.99 -10.14
C LEU A 157 -7.72 19.07 -9.52
N THR A 158 -8.20 18.88 -8.30
CA THR A 158 -9.16 19.77 -7.64
C THR A 158 -8.85 19.93 -6.15
N ASP A 159 -9.30 21.03 -5.58
CA ASP A 159 -9.28 21.24 -4.12
C ASP A 159 -10.35 20.37 -3.47
N LYS A 160 -9.94 19.50 -2.52
CA LYS A 160 -10.84 18.57 -1.86
C LYS A 160 -10.37 18.25 -0.45
N ILE A 161 -11.32 18.08 0.47
CA ILE A 161 -11.13 17.43 1.76
C ILE A 161 -12.01 16.20 1.79
N SER A 162 -11.45 15.05 2.12
CA SER A 162 -12.20 13.82 2.32
C SER A 162 -11.84 13.21 3.66
N VAL A 163 -12.85 12.65 4.34
CA VAL A 163 -12.69 11.85 5.55
C VAL A 163 -13.49 10.58 5.33
N GLY A 164 -12.86 9.46 5.61
CA GLY A 164 -13.46 8.14 5.42
C GLY A 164 -13.21 7.23 6.60
N THR A 165 -14.14 6.33 6.82
CA THR A 165 -13.95 5.18 7.69
C THR A 165 -14.54 3.95 7.02
N SER A 166 -13.83 2.83 7.10
CA SER A 166 -14.32 1.52 6.68
C SER A 166 -14.15 0.53 7.82
N THR A 167 -15.05 -0.43 7.88
CA THR A 167 -15.04 -1.50 8.89
C THR A 167 -15.23 -2.84 8.20
N GLY A 168 -14.60 -3.87 8.73
CA GLY A 168 -14.64 -5.22 8.20
C GLY A 168 -14.71 -6.28 9.30
N SER A 169 -14.53 -7.53 8.91
CA SER A 169 -14.47 -8.67 9.83
C SER A 169 -13.26 -8.55 10.76
N TYR A 170 -13.31 -9.24 11.88
CA TYR A 170 -12.21 -9.34 12.87
C TYR A 170 -11.75 -7.98 13.41
N GLY A 171 -12.71 -7.07 13.67
CA GLY A 171 -12.38 -5.75 14.20
C GLY A 171 -11.60 -4.85 13.24
N HIS A 172 -11.48 -5.24 11.94
CA HIS A 172 -10.78 -4.43 10.96
C HIS A 172 -11.45 -3.07 10.79
N LYS A 173 -10.65 -2.02 10.92
CA LYS A 173 -11.11 -0.64 10.80
C LYS A 173 -10.01 0.22 10.18
N ILE A 174 -10.38 0.99 9.16
CA ILE A 174 -9.55 2.03 8.58
C ILE A 174 -10.24 3.37 8.81
N THR A 175 -9.50 4.36 9.29
CA THR A 175 -9.95 5.74 9.37
C THR A 175 -8.91 6.61 8.70
N GLN A 176 -9.34 7.46 7.77
CA GLN A 176 -8.43 8.27 6.97
C GLN A 176 -8.97 9.67 6.73
N GLY A 177 -8.06 10.62 6.53
CA GLY A 177 -8.36 11.97 6.13
C GLY A 177 -7.40 12.43 5.06
N THR A 178 -7.91 12.97 3.95
CA THR A 178 -7.11 13.47 2.84
C THR A 178 -7.46 14.92 2.55
N TYR A 179 -6.46 15.77 2.48
CA TYR A 179 -6.52 17.11 1.93
C TYR A 179 -5.78 17.14 0.60
N SER A 180 -6.42 17.64 -0.43
CA SER A 180 -5.81 17.89 -1.73
C SER A 180 -6.08 19.31 -2.19
N SER A 181 -5.10 19.93 -2.85
CA SER A 181 -5.22 21.28 -3.42
C SER A 181 -4.43 21.39 -4.71
N SER A 182 -5.04 22.02 -5.71
CA SER A 182 -4.43 22.29 -7.00
C SER A 182 -4.56 23.77 -7.35
N LYS A 183 -3.43 24.50 -7.36
CA LYS A 183 -3.40 25.94 -7.64
C LYS A 183 -2.38 26.25 -8.73
N GLY A 184 -2.86 26.61 -9.90
CA GLY A 184 -2.01 26.88 -11.07
C GLY A 184 -1.14 25.67 -11.41
N ASN A 185 0.17 25.84 -11.27
CA ASN A 185 1.15 24.79 -11.61
C ASN A 185 1.59 23.96 -10.40
N SER A 186 0.95 24.14 -9.26
CA SER A 186 1.31 23.43 -8.01
C SER A 186 0.15 22.59 -7.51
N SER A 187 0.46 21.42 -6.96
CA SER A 187 -0.49 20.53 -6.32
C SER A 187 0.06 20.00 -5.01
N THR A 188 -0.83 19.77 -4.05
CA THR A 188 -0.49 19.28 -2.72
C THR A 188 -1.47 18.20 -2.30
N ILE A 189 -0.96 17.10 -1.75
CA ILE A 189 -1.73 16.07 -1.06
C ILE A 189 -1.18 15.93 0.35
N ILE A 190 -2.07 15.85 1.33
CA ILE A 190 -1.78 15.43 2.70
C ILE A 190 -2.77 14.33 3.03
N ASN A 191 -2.28 13.18 3.44
CA ASN A 191 -3.13 12.08 3.90
C ASN A 191 -2.66 11.62 5.27
N VAL A 192 -3.60 11.35 6.15
CA VAL A 192 -3.39 10.70 7.45
C VAL A 192 -4.30 9.50 7.51
N SER A 193 -3.78 8.35 7.91
CA SER A 193 -4.59 7.16 8.08
C SER A 193 -4.20 6.35 9.32
N GLN A 194 -5.17 5.62 9.85
CA GLN A 194 -5.00 4.62 10.88
C GLN A 194 -5.76 3.37 10.46
N GLN A 195 -5.07 2.24 10.51
CA GLN A 195 -5.61 0.93 10.25
C GLN A 195 -5.38 0.03 11.47
N GLU A 196 -6.41 -0.65 11.91
CA GLU A 196 -6.35 -1.58 13.04
C GLU A 196 -7.18 -2.83 12.76
N SER A 197 -6.82 -3.94 13.36
CA SER A 197 -7.59 -5.18 13.34
C SER A 197 -7.23 -6.05 14.55
N ASP A 198 -8.20 -6.83 15.02
CA ASP A 198 -7.93 -7.89 16.00
C ASP A 198 -7.31 -9.13 15.32
N GLY A 199 -7.48 -9.25 14.00
CA GLY A 199 -7.00 -10.35 13.17
C GLY A 199 -7.91 -11.59 13.22
N TYR A 200 -7.78 -12.45 12.20
CA TYR A 200 -8.53 -13.71 12.10
C TYR A 200 -8.09 -14.74 13.16
N ARG A 201 -6.78 -14.75 13.44
CA ARG A 201 -6.18 -15.70 14.38
C ARG A 201 -5.97 -15.06 15.74
N ASP A 202 -5.99 -15.88 16.79
CA ASP A 202 -5.51 -15.45 18.09
C ASP A 202 -4.10 -14.88 17.96
N HIS A 203 -3.78 -13.84 18.73
CA HIS A 203 -2.46 -13.21 18.71
C HIS A 203 -2.03 -12.69 17.32
N SER A 204 -2.95 -12.04 16.58
CA SER A 204 -2.68 -11.45 15.26
C SER A 204 -3.13 -9.99 15.13
N ARG A 205 -3.42 -9.34 16.27
CA ARG A 205 -3.82 -7.92 16.30
C ARG A 205 -2.69 -7.00 15.85
N TYR A 206 -3.04 -5.94 15.12
CA TYR A 206 -2.09 -4.91 14.70
C TYR A 206 -2.69 -3.51 14.71
N LEU A 207 -1.81 -2.50 14.67
CA LEU A 207 -2.15 -1.10 14.52
C LEU A 207 -1.11 -0.41 13.64
N ASN A 208 -1.54 0.18 12.53
CA ASN A 208 -0.73 0.95 11.61
C ASN A 208 -1.23 2.39 11.54
N LYS A 209 -0.31 3.34 11.55
CA LYS A 209 -0.58 4.77 11.38
C LYS A 209 0.33 5.31 10.29
N SER A 210 -0.21 6.13 9.42
CA SER A 210 0.57 6.75 8.36
C SER A 210 0.26 8.23 8.19
N LEU A 211 1.27 8.97 7.75
CA LEU A 211 1.17 10.32 7.25
C LEU A 211 1.91 10.39 5.92
N PHE A 212 1.20 10.77 4.87
CA PHE A 212 1.77 11.01 3.56
C PHE A 212 1.61 12.47 3.16
N PHE A 213 2.67 13.07 2.66
CA PHE A 213 2.68 14.42 2.11
C PHE A 213 3.34 14.40 0.73
N LYS A 214 2.68 14.98 -0.27
CA LYS A 214 3.24 15.20 -1.60
C LYS A 214 2.96 16.63 -2.03
N HIS A 215 4.01 17.34 -2.45
CA HIS A 215 3.89 18.61 -3.12
C HIS A 215 4.59 18.54 -4.47
N ALA A 216 3.87 18.86 -5.53
CA ALA A 216 4.40 18.88 -6.89
C ALA A 216 4.25 20.24 -7.52
N ARG A 217 5.26 20.67 -8.27
CA ARG A 217 5.23 21.89 -9.09
C ARG A 217 5.68 21.56 -10.51
N LYS A 218 4.80 21.80 -11.45
CA LYS A 218 5.03 21.53 -12.88
C LYS A 218 5.14 22.85 -13.64
N THR A 219 6.21 23.00 -14.41
CA THR A 219 6.40 24.09 -15.37
C THR A 219 6.48 23.51 -16.78
N GLN A 220 6.68 24.36 -17.81
CA GLN A 220 6.81 23.86 -19.18
C GLN A 220 7.94 22.84 -19.36
N ASN A 221 9.07 23.03 -18.65
CA ASN A 221 10.27 22.23 -18.84
C ASN A 221 10.67 21.43 -17.61
N MET A 222 10.00 21.62 -16.47
CA MET A 222 10.43 21.01 -15.19
C MET A 222 9.23 20.52 -14.40
N ASN A 223 9.35 19.34 -13.83
CA ASN A 223 8.45 18.80 -12.83
C ASN A 223 9.27 18.49 -11.57
N LEU A 224 8.95 19.18 -10.49
CA LEU A 224 9.59 18.97 -9.17
C LEU A 224 8.56 18.41 -8.21
N LYS A 225 8.87 17.28 -7.57
CA LYS A 225 8.02 16.64 -6.55
C LYS A 225 8.81 16.51 -5.25
N PHE A 226 8.21 16.92 -4.16
CA PHE A 226 8.66 16.61 -2.80
C PHE A 226 7.68 15.63 -2.18
N ASN A 227 8.18 14.53 -1.64
CA ASN A 227 7.40 13.50 -0.98
C ASN A 227 7.92 13.28 0.44
N MET A 228 7.01 13.02 1.38
CA MET A 228 7.31 12.58 2.74
C MET A 228 6.31 11.50 3.13
N LEU A 229 6.83 10.40 3.64
CA LEU A 229 6.06 9.29 4.18
C LEU A 229 6.54 9.00 5.60
N TYR A 230 5.64 9.07 6.57
CA TYR A 230 5.86 8.60 7.92
C TYR A 230 4.93 7.43 8.21
N PHE A 231 5.48 6.36 8.77
CA PHE A 231 4.76 5.15 9.13
C PHE A 231 5.12 4.75 10.56
N ASP A 232 4.12 4.39 11.36
CA ASP A 232 4.27 3.94 12.74
C ASP A 232 3.33 2.75 12.99
N SER A 233 3.93 1.57 13.13
CA SER A 233 3.28 0.34 13.57
C SER A 233 3.80 0.00 14.96
N PRO A 234 3.13 0.46 16.03
CA PRO A 234 3.63 0.25 17.39
C PRO A 234 3.60 -1.21 17.84
N TYR A 235 2.76 -2.01 17.21
CA TYR A 235 2.69 -3.46 17.39
C TYR A 235 1.99 -4.13 16.20
N ALA A 236 2.50 -5.29 15.84
CA ALA A 236 1.85 -6.30 15.03
C ALA A 236 2.19 -7.67 15.66
N PHE A 237 1.20 -8.35 16.18
CA PHE A 237 1.41 -9.65 16.84
C PHE A 237 1.53 -10.76 15.82
N ASP A 238 2.46 -11.69 16.05
CA ASP A 238 2.71 -12.83 15.17
C ASP A 238 2.04 -14.10 15.72
N PRO A 239 0.99 -14.61 15.07
CA PRO A 239 0.32 -15.84 15.48
C PRO A 239 1.18 -17.10 15.23
N GLY A 240 2.28 -17.00 14.49
CA GLY A 240 3.15 -18.11 14.09
C GLY A 240 2.52 -19.11 13.13
N GLY A 241 3.34 -20.02 12.59
CA GLY A 241 2.89 -21.10 11.71
C GLY A 241 2.21 -22.24 12.50
N LEU A 242 1.18 -22.85 11.92
CA LEU A 242 0.48 -24.04 12.45
C LEU A 242 0.87 -25.28 11.64
N THR A 243 0.82 -26.45 12.28
CA THR A 243 0.85 -27.74 11.59
C THR A 243 -0.52 -28.02 10.96
N LEU A 244 -0.58 -28.96 10.00
CA LEU A 244 -1.87 -29.37 9.41
C LEU A 244 -2.84 -29.88 10.47
N GLU A 245 -2.37 -30.68 11.43
CA GLU A 245 -3.16 -31.18 12.56
C GLU A 245 -3.77 -30.01 13.38
N SER A 246 -2.96 -29.02 13.73
CA SER A 246 -3.44 -27.83 14.45
C SER A 246 -4.45 -27.01 13.65
N VAL A 247 -4.31 -26.95 12.30
CA VAL A 247 -5.29 -26.30 11.43
C VAL A 247 -6.61 -27.05 11.40
N ASP A 248 -6.56 -28.41 11.41
CA ASP A 248 -7.76 -29.26 11.42
C ASP A 248 -8.49 -29.16 12.77
N GLU A 249 -7.75 -29.03 13.89
CA GLU A 249 -8.33 -28.80 15.22
C GLU A 249 -8.98 -27.41 15.35
N ASN A 250 -8.24 -26.38 15.06
CA ASN A 250 -8.70 -24.99 15.13
C ASN A 250 -7.80 -24.06 14.30
N ARG A 251 -8.26 -23.65 13.12
CA ARG A 251 -7.47 -22.79 12.22
C ARG A 251 -7.31 -21.35 12.68
N SER A 252 -8.10 -20.91 13.65
CA SER A 252 -7.96 -19.55 14.22
C SER A 252 -6.99 -19.48 15.38
N GLN A 253 -6.48 -20.59 15.88
CA GLN A 253 -5.53 -20.58 16.99
C GLN A 253 -4.17 -19.97 16.60
N ALA A 254 -3.48 -19.41 17.60
CA ALA A 254 -2.08 -19.05 17.50
C ALA A 254 -1.19 -20.23 17.92
N ARG A 255 0.04 -20.22 17.44
CA ARG A 255 1.07 -21.13 17.94
C ARG A 255 1.38 -20.80 19.39
N ASN A 256 1.24 -21.75 20.30
CA ASN A 256 1.45 -21.55 21.76
C ASN A 256 2.77 -20.84 22.10
N ARG A 257 3.82 -21.12 21.35
CA ARG A 257 5.14 -20.54 21.57
C ARG A 257 5.16 -19.04 21.24
N ASN A 258 4.46 -18.61 20.19
CA ASN A 258 4.35 -17.22 19.82
C ASN A 258 3.57 -16.41 20.87
N VAL A 259 2.50 -17.00 21.42
CA VAL A 259 1.75 -16.39 22.53
C VAL A 259 2.61 -16.30 23.80
N LEU A 260 3.30 -17.40 24.16
CA LEU A 260 4.14 -17.47 25.38
C LEU A 260 5.25 -16.40 25.39
N TYR A 261 5.88 -16.17 24.25
CA TYR A 261 6.98 -15.19 24.11
C TYR A 261 6.50 -13.84 23.61
N ASN A 262 5.19 -13.65 23.49
CA ASN A 262 4.59 -12.39 22.99
C ASN A 262 5.21 -11.93 21.68
N SER A 263 5.35 -12.87 20.72
CA SER A 263 5.96 -12.60 19.41
C SER A 263 5.22 -11.50 18.69
N GLN A 264 5.96 -10.47 18.30
CA GLN A 264 5.43 -9.30 17.61
C GLN A 264 6.54 -8.52 16.93
N GLU A 265 6.17 -7.60 16.09
CA GLU A 265 7.08 -6.57 15.59
C GLU A 265 6.52 -5.17 15.79
N SER A 266 7.41 -4.20 15.81
CA SER A 266 7.09 -2.79 15.72
C SER A 266 8.00 -2.09 14.72
N VAL A 267 7.44 -1.11 14.02
CA VAL A 267 8.15 -0.40 12.95
C VAL A 267 7.86 1.10 13.06
N LYS A 268 8.92 1.91 12.94
CA LYS A 268 8.80 3.34 12.68
C LYS A 268 9.63 3.68 11.47
N GLN A 269 9.05 4.38 10.52
CA GLN A 269 9.77 4.77 9.30
C GLN A 269 9.47 6.21 8.94
N LEU A 270 10.51 6.94 8.59
CA LEU A 270 10.44 8.22 7.91
C LEU A 270 11.17 8.13 6.60
N GLN A 271 10.49 8.44 5.51
CA GLN A 271 11.09 8.61 4.20
C GLN A 271 10.72 9.98 3.65
N THR A 272 11.69 10.69 3.08
CA THR A 272 11.48 11.98 2.43
C THR A 272 12.38 12.11 1.23
N GLY A 273 11.95 12.83 0.20
CA GLY A 273 12.78 13.01 -0.98
C GLY A 273 12.23 14.01 -1.98
N LEU A 274 13.13 14.41 -2.86
CA LEU A 274 12.88 15.28 -4.01
C LEU A 274 13.09 14.50 -5.29
N VAL A 275 12.16 14.65 -6.24
CA VAL A 275 12.23 14.09 -7.59
C VAL A 275 12.16 15.24 -8.58
N LEU A 276 13.13 15.30 -9.49
CA LEU A 276 13.24 16.30 -10.54
C LEU A 276 13.22 15.63 -11.91
N ASP A 277 12.26 16.00 -12.72
CA ASP A 277 12.24 15.71 -14.15
C ASP A 277 12.41 17.02 -14.91
N TRP A 278 13.50 17.18 -15.65
CA TRP A 278 13.84 18.42 -16.32
C TRP A 278 14.17 18.18 -17.80
N ASN A 279 13.38 18.77 -18.68
CA ASN A 279 13.61 18.77 -20.11
C ASN A 279 14.52 19.93 -20.49
N THR A 280 15.74 19.62 -20.88
CA THR A 280 16.74 20.60 -21.36
C THR A 280 16.81 20.61 -22.88
N LYS A 281 17.50 21.59 -23.45
CA LYS A 281 17.71 21.66 -24.91
C LYS A 281 18.54 20.48 -25.45
N ILE A 282 19.32 19.83 -24.60
CA ILE A 282 20.24 18.75 -24.98
C ILE A 282 19.76 17.36 -24.52
N GLY A 283 18.65 17.27 -23.81
CA GLY A 283 18.09 15.99 -23.33
C GLY A 283 17.27 16.14 -22.07
N GLN A 284 16.79 15.01 -21.56
CA GLN A 284 15.99 14.90 -20.35
C GLN A 284 16.90 14.51 -19.16
N VAL A 285 16.76 15.23 -18.06
CA VAL A 285 17.41 14.92 -16.78
C VAL A 285 16.35 14.43 -15.80
N ASN A 286 16.51 13.21 -15.33
CA ASN A 286 15.70 12.64 -14.24
C ASN A 286 16.63 12.44 -13.04
N SER A 287 16.26 13.00 -11.90
CA SER A 287 17.07 12.92 -10.67
C SER A 287 16.16 12.75 -9.47
N ASN A 288 16.63 11.99 -8.49
CA ASN A 288 16.03 11.95 -7.17
C ASN A 288 17.13 12.03 -6.09
N ILE A 289 16.76 12.64 -4.97
CA ILE A 289 17.51 12.62 -3.73
C ILE A 289 16.56 12.32 -2.61
N TYR A 290 16.91 11.38 -1.75
CA TYR A 290 16.02 10.95 -0.68
C TYR A 290 16.78 10.54 0.56
N TYR A 291 16.06 10.58 1.68
CA TYR A 291 16.46 10.07 2.97
C TYR A 291 15.42 9.07 3.46
N SER A 292 15.87 7.96 4.02
CA SER A 292 15.00 6.97 4.65
C SER A 292 15.65 6.52 5.96
N ASN A 293 14.86 6.51 7.04
CA ASN A 293 15.19 5.89 8.31
C ASN A 293 14.07 4.93 8.69
N ARG A 294 14.43 3.70 9.05
CA ARG A 294 13.49 2.68 9.51
C ARG A 294 14.04 2.04 10.77
N ASP A 295 13.31 2.19 11.86
CA ASP A 295 13.55 1.52 13.13
C ASP A 295 12.63 0.31 13.20
N PHE A 296 13.20 -0.86 13.35
CA PHE A 296 12.48 -2.13 13.40
C PHE A 296 12.83 -2.87 14.69
N VAL A 297 11.84 -3.42 15.36
CA VAL A 297 12.02 -4.27 16.54
C VAL A 297 11.15 -5.50 16.39
N GLY A 298 11.77 -6.69 16.39
CA GLY A 298 11.09 -7.97 16.33
C GLY A 298 11.31 -8.79 17.61
N LEU A 299 10.24 -9.24 18.25
CA LEU A 299 10.26 -10.21 19.34
C LEU A 299 9.95 -11.59 18.78
N LEU A 300 10.95 -12.47 18.76
CA LEU A 300 10.85 -13.81 18.20
C LEU A 300 10.44 -14.85 19.26
N PRO A 301 9.83 -15.99 18.88
CA PRO A 301 9.33 -17.00 19.82
C PRO A 301 10.45 -17.93 20.35
N PHE A 302 11.51 -17.37 20.94
CA PHE A 302 12.66 -18.11 21.47
C PHE A 302 12.90 -17.84 22.94
N THR A 303 13.47 -18.86 23.65
CA THR A 303 13.67 -18.87 25.08
C THR A 303 14.59 -17.80 25.65
N ASN A 304 15.40 -17.16 24.84
CA ASN A 304 16.35 -16.12 25.29
C ASN A 304 15.99 -14.73 24.76
N GLY A 305 14.67 -14.46 24.55
CA GLY A 305 14.19 -13.20 24.04
C GLY A 305 14.85 -12.90 22.70
N GLY A 306 14.50 -13.66 21.66
CA GLY A 306 14.93 -13.37 20.30
C GLY A 306 14.50 -11.96 19.93
N TYR A 307 15.37 -10.99 20.22
CA TYR A 307 15.22 -9.60 19.91
C TYR A 307 16.03 -9.32 18.64
N VAL A 308 15.41 -8.72 17.67
CA VAL A 308 16.05 -8.26 16.43
C VAL A 308 15.74 -6.80 16.28
N GLU A 309 16.80 -6.00 16.19
CA GLU A 309 16.73 -4.55 15.99
C GLU A 309 17.32 -4.17 14.63
#